data_dcc36565e45ad82dd649e46b5d299a08
#
_entry.id   dcc36565e45ad82dd649e46b5d299a08
#
_cell.length_a   1.000
_cell.length_b   1.000
_cell.length_c   1.000
_cell.angle_alpha   90.00
_cell.angle_beta   90.00
_cell.angle_gamma   90.00
#
_symmetry.space_group_name_H-M   'P 1'
#
loop_
_entity.id
_entity.type
_entity.pdbx_description
1 polymer ?
#
loop_
_entity_poly.entity_id
_entity_poly.type
_entity_poly.pdbx_seq_one_letter_code
_entity_poly.pdbx_strand_id
1 'polypeptide(L)'
;MAGLSASGLKTQIRSYTETDSNVLTDAVLENIILNAQYRIFRDVPIDADRKQQLGNLVAGQESINAPAGCLFVRGIQVYDTAGSETTGANRWLEKKDYTYLQEYQDVTGTSAAQGQPKYYAMFGGGTGESDTTSGRIAFAPVPNTTYRFRVHFNKMPDLLENNDTNYISMNFSNGLLYCCLSEAYGFLKGPVDMLTLYENKYKQEVQKFANEQVGRRRRDDYT
;
A
#
# COMPACT_ATOMS: atom_id res chain seq x y z
N MET A 1 14.40 -16.83 10.62
CA MET A 1 13.18 -17.49 11.15
C MET A 1 12.26 -17.74 9.98
N ALA A 2 11.70 -18.93 9.85
CA ALA A 2 10.69 -19.17 8.82
C ALA A 2 9.44 -18.35 9.19
N GLY A 3 8.92 -17.58 8.24
CA GLY A 3 7.69 -16.82 8.43
C GLY A 3 6.50 -17.74 8.70
N LEU A 4 5.48 -17.21 9.36
CA LEU A 4 4.26 -17.95 9.64
C LEU A 4 3.37 -17.93 8.38
N SER A 5 3.14 -19.08 7.75
CA SER A 5 2.21 -19.18 6.63
C SER A 5 0.75 -19.08 7.10
N ALA A 6 -0.17 -18.76 6.19
CA ALA A 6 -1.60 -18.68 6.53
C ALA A 6 -2.12 -20.01 7.12
N SER A 7 -1.73 -21.15 6.54
CA SER A 7 -2.11 -22.47 7.05
C SER A 7 -1.53 -22.75 8.44
N GLY A 8 -0.27 -22.38 8.66
CA GLY A 8 0.38 -22.48 9.97
C GLY A 8 -0.31 -21.60 11.02
N LEU A 9 -0.70 -20.38 10.63
CA LEU A 9 -1.42 -19.46 11.50
C LEU A 9 -2.81 -20.00 11.89
N LYS A 10 -3.57 -20.53 10.92
CA LYS A 10 -4.86 -21.19 11.19
C LYS A 10 -4.72 -22.35 12.19
N THR A 11 -3.71 -23.18 12.00
CA THR A 11 -3.42 -24.31 12.90
C THR A 11 -3.08 -23.80 14.31
N GLN A 12 -2.24 -22.78 14.42
CA GLN A 12 -1.88 -22.21 15.71
C GLN A 12 -3.09 -21.58 16.41
N ILE A 13 -3.92 -20.80 15.70
CA ILE A 13 -5.12 -20.20 16.30
C ILE A 13 -6.03 -21.29 16.89
N ARG A 14 -6.32 -22.35 16.15
CA ARG A 14 -7.13 -23.48 16.66
C ARG A 14 -6.49 -24.14 17.88
N SER A 15 -5.18 -24.35 17.85
CA SER A 15 -4.45 -24.94 18.99
C SER A 15 -4.52 -24.06 20.25
N TYR A 16 -4.36 -22.75 20.12
CA TYR A 16 -4.42 -21.81 21.26
C TYR A 16 -5.85 -21.62 21.82
N THR A 17 -6.86 -21.75 20.96
CA THR A 17 -8.27 -21.63 21.37
C THR A 17 -8.89 -22.97 21.75
N GLU A 18 -8.14 -24.07 21.61
CA GLU A 18 -8.61 -25.43 21.86
C GLU A 18 -9.89 -25.78 21.08
N THR A 19 -10.00 -25.27 19.84
CA THR A 19 -11.15 -25.46 18.98
C THR A 19 -10.82 -26.29 17.76
N ASP A 20 -11.85 -26.92 17.19
CA ASP A 20 -11.73 -27.68 15.96
C ASP A 20 -12.19 -26.88 14.73
N SER A 21 -12.12 -27.51 13.55
CA SER A 21 -12.52 -26.92 12.27
C SER A 21 -14.02 -26.71 12.13
N ASN A 22 -14.86 -27.31 12.99
CA ASN A 22 -16.32 -27.12 12.97
C ASN A 22 -16.69 -25.82 13.66
N VAL A 23 -15.94 -25.40 14.65
CA VAL A 23 -16.15 -24.14 15.40
C VAL A 23 -15.47 -22.98 14.72
N LEU A 24 -14.15 -23.08 14.49
CA LEU A 24 -13.39 -22.11 13.72
C LEU A 24 -13.12 -22.66 12.32
N THR A 25 -14.09 -22.45 11.42
CA THR A 25 -13.96 -22.84 10.02
C THR A 25 -12.84 -22.07 9.33
N ASP A 26 -12.33 -22.57 8.21
CA ASP A 26 -11.30 -21.87 7.44
C ASP A 26 -11.75 -20.49 6.99
N ALA A 27 -13.01 -20.35 6.56
CA ALA A 27 -13.58 -19.06 6.16
C ALA A 27 -13.63 -18.04 7.31
N VAL A 28 -13.96 -18.49 8.53
CA VAL A 28 -13.93 -17.62 9.71
C VAL A 28 -12.50 -17.19 10.04
N LEU A 29 -11.54 -18.11 9.97
CA LEU A 29 -10.14 -17.81 10.21
C LEU A 29 -9.54 -16.88 9.15
N GLU A 30 -9.93 -17.01 7.89
CA GLU A 30 -9.53 -16.08 6.83
C GLU A 30 -10.00 -14.65 7.13
N ASN A 31 -11.25 -14.49 7.56
CA ASN A 31 -11.76 -13.18 7.97
C ASN A 31 -11.04 -12.62 9.21
N ILE A 32 -10.75 -13.46 10.20
CA ILE A 32 -9.98 -13.05 11.39
C ILE A 32 -8.57 -12.60 10.98
N ILE A 33 -7.88 -13.37 10.15
CA ILE A 33 -6.54 -13.04 9.65
C ILE A 33 -6.57 -11.75 8.83
N LEU A 34 -7.57 -11.56 7.98
CA LEU A 34 -7.74 -10.36 7.18
C LEU A 34 -7.93 -9.12 8.07
N ASN A 35 -8.84 -9.19 9.03
CA ASN A 35 -9.10 -8.10 9.97
C ASN A 35 -7.86 -7.76 10.81
N ALA A 36 -7.14 -8.77 11.29
CA ALA A 36 -5.90 -8.59 12.03
C ALA A 36 -4.83 -7.87 11.20
N GLN A 37 -4.67 -8.23 9.93
CA GLN A 37 -3.72 -7.55 9.02
C GLN A 37 -4.10 -6.09 8.81
N TYR A 38 -5.36 -5.78 8.51
CA TYR A 38 -5.81 -4.40 8.35
C TYR A 38 -5.62 -3.58 9.63
N ARG A 39 -5.82 -4.18 10.80
CA ARG A 39 -5.55 -3.53 12.07
C ARG A 39 -4.08 -3.20 12.23
N ILE A 40 -3.19 -4.15 11.97
CA ILE A 40 -1.74 -3.95 12.04
C ILE A 40 -1.29 -2.84 11.07
N PHE A 41 -1.81 -2.80 9.85
CA PHE A 41 -1.47 -1.75 8.87
C PHE A 41 -1.89 -0.34 9.31
N ARG A 42 -2.93 -0.23 10.14
CA ARG A 42 -3.36 1.06 10.72
C ARG A 42 -2.51 1.44 11.92
N ASP A 43 -2.15 0.46 12.75
CA ASP A 43 -1.44 0.69 14.00
C ASP A 43 0.05 1.00 13.75
N VAL A 44 0.65 0.44 12.68
CA VAL A 44 2.07 0.62 12.37
C VAL A 44 2.26 1.07 10.93
N PRO A 45 2.89 2.24 10.70
CA PRO A 45 3.27 2.67 9.36
C PRO A 45 4.45 1.83 8.86
N ILE A 46 4.17 0.87 7.98
CA ILE A 46 5.16 -0.02 7.40
C ILE A 46 5.80 0.63 6.18
N ASP A 47 7.13 0.83 6.23
CA ASP A 47 7.90 1.45 5.14
C ASP A 47 8.39 0.44 4.09
N ALA A 48 8.25 -0.85 4.35
CA ALA A 48 8.72 -1.91 3.46
C ALA A 48 7.98 -1.96 2.11
N ASP A 49 6.81 -1.34 2.04
CA ASP A 49 5.97 -1.34 0.83
C ASP A 49 6.12 -0.08 -0.03
N ARG A 50 7.25 0.59 0.10
CA ARG A 50 7.67 1.59 -0.89
C ARG A 50 8.03 0.87 -2.19
N LYS A 51 7.31 1.19 -3.24
CA LYS A 51 7.52 0.64 -4.58
C LYS A 51 7.78 1.74 -5.58
N GLN A 52 8.39 1.35 -6.67
CA GLN A 52 8.53 2.21 -7.85
C GLN A 52 8.00 1.47 -9.07
N GLN A 53 7.32 2.19 -9.91
CA GLN A 53 6.85 1.67 -11.19
C GLN A 53 7.31 2.58 -12.31
N LEU A 54 7.85 1.96 -13.34
CA LEU A 54 8.26 2.60 -14.58
C LEU A 54 7.14 2.51 -15.61
N GLY A 55 7.03 3.52 -16.45
CA GLY A 55 6.07 3.54 -17.54
C GLY A 55 6.42 4.61 -18.58
N ASN A 56 5.58 4.71 -19.59
CA ASN A 56 5.67 5.73 -20.63
C ASN A 56 4.40 6.57 -20.64
N LEU A 57 4.54 7.89 -20.64
CA LEU A 57 3.49 8.83 -20.97
C LEU A 57 3.46 8.96 -22.49
N VAL A 58 2.30 8.76 -23.09
CA VAL A 58 2.13 8.91 -24.54
C VAL A 58 1.74 10.36 -24.87
N ALA A 59 2.12 10.85 -26.04
CA ALA A 59 1.71 12.17 -26.50
C ALA A 59 0.18 12.32 -26.47
N GLY A 60 -0.30 13.42 -25.94
CA GLY A 60 -1.73 13.72 -25.78
C GLY A 60 -2.41 13.02 -24.58
N GLN A 61 -1.71 12.24 -23.80
CA GLN A 61 -2.24 11.52 -22.64
C GLN A 61 -2.28 12.42 -21.41
N GLU A 62 -3.45 12.88 -21.01
CA GLU A 62 -3.64 13.79 -19.87
C GLU A 62 -3.47 13.08 -18.51
N SER A 63 -3.80 11.80 -18.45
CA SER A 63 -3.76 11.04 -17.19
C SER A 63 -3.42 9.56 -17.41
N ILE A 64 -2.95 8.93 -16.35
CA ILE A 64 -2.71 7.48 -16.27
C ILE A 64 -3.43 6.93 -15.05
N ASN A 65 -3.65 5.63 -15.02
CA ASN A 65 -4.09 4.95 -13.81
C ASN A 65 -2.95 4.92 -12.80
N ALA A 66 -3.26 5.13 -11.52
CA ALA A 66 -2.31 4.92 -10.45
C ALA A 66 -1.90 3.44 -10.41
N PRO A 67 -0.68 3.12 -9.94
CA PRO A 67 -0.25 1.73 -9.78
C PRO A 67 -1.21 0.91 -8.94
N ALA A 68 -1.37 -0.38 -9.28
CA ALA A 68 -2.26 -1.27 -8.54
C ALA A 68 -1.90 -1.32 -7.04
N GLY A 69 -2.90 -1.19 -6.19
CA GLY A 69 -2.74 -1.14 -4.74
C GLY A 69 -2.04 0.12 -4.22
N CYS A 70 -1.92 1.18 -5.02
CA CYS A 70 -1.33 2.43 -4.59
C CYS A 70 -2.19 3.10 -3.50
N LEU A 71 -1.63 3.27 -2.31
CA LEU A 71 -2.26 4.04 -1.23
C LEU A 71 -2.06 5.54 -1.44
N PHE A 72 -0.83 5.95 -1.75
CA PHE A 72 -0.49 7.33 -2.09
C PHE A 72 0.81 7.42 -2.87
N VAL A 73 0.88 8.38 -3.76
CA VAL A 73 2.08 8.69 -4.55
C VAL A 73 2.97 9.62 -3.74
N ARG A 74 4.25 9.26 -3.61
CA ARG A 74 5.28 10.08 -2.94
C ARG A 74 5.89 11.10 -3.87
N GLY A 75 6.07 10.73 -5.13
CA GLY A 75 6.64 11.60 -6.14
C GLY A 75 6.72 10.92 -7.50
N ILE A 76 6.83 11.71 -8.53
CA ILE A 76 6.94 11.25 -9.91
C ILE A 76 8.15 11.92 -10.56
N GLN A 77 8.97 11.12 -11.21
CA GLN A 77 10.07 11.58 -12.07
C GLN A 77 9.70 11.39 -13.52
N VAL A 78 10.01 12.36 -14.36
CA VAL A 78 9.90 12.26 -15.82
C VAL A 78 11.30 12.46 -16.42
N TYR A 79 11.63 11.65 -17.41
CA TYR A 79 12.90 11.67 -18.11
C TYR A 79 12.74 12.40 -19.44
N ASP A 80 13.73 13.23 -19.81
CA ASP A 80 13.67 14.06 -21.02
C ASP A 80 13.69 13.22 -22.31
N THR A 81 14.23 11.99 -22.23
CA THR A 81 14.36 11.14 -23.41
C THR A 81 13.53 9.86 -23.24
N ALA A 82 12.72 9.55 -24.22
CA ALA A 82 11.94 8.31 -24.25
C ALA A 82 12.85 7.09 -24.14
N GLY A 83 12.56 6.21 -23.19
CA GLY A 83 13.24 4.93 -23.02
C GLY A 83 14.58 4.94 -22.28
N SER A 84 15.11 6.09 -21.86
CA SER A 84 16.37 6.17 -21.15
C SER A 84 16.18 6.57 -19.68
N GLU A 85 16.49 5.66 -18.77
CA GLU A 85 16.54 5.90 -17.31
C GLU A 85 17.95 6.31 -16.85
N THR A 86 18.96 6.11 -17.70
CA THR A 86 20.36 6.24 -17.34
C THR A 86 21.05 7.44 -17.96
N THR A 87 20.54 7.98 -19.06
CA THR A 87 21.22 9.01 -19.87
C THR A 87 20.44 10.30 -20.04
N GLY A 88 19.15 10.33 -19.70
CA GLY A 88 18.31 11.54 -19.79
C GLY A 88 18.33 12.35 -18.49
N ALA A 89 18.28 13.67 -18.60
CA ALA A 89 17.99 14.52 -17.46
C ALA A 89 16.63 14.12 -16.88
N ASN A 90 16.57 13.94 -15.59
CA ASN A 90 15.31 13.65 -14.90
C ASN A 90 14.79 14.89 -14.18
N ARG A 91 13.49 14.99 -14.13
CA ARG A 91 12.80 16.07 -13.43
C ARG A 91 11.76 15.48 -12.51
N TRP A 92 11.77 15.93 -11.27
CA TRP A 92 10.67 15.67 -10.34
C TRP A 92 9.50 16.58 -10.68
N LEU A 93 8.32 15.97 -10.73
CA LEU A 93 7.08 16.72 -10.92
C LEU A 93 6.63 17.28 -9.58
N GLU A 94 6.10 18.50 -9.60
CA GLU A 94 5.49 19.13 -8.44
C GLU A 94 4.04 18.69 -8.29
N LYS A 95 3.65 18.28 -7.09
CA LYS A 95 2.26 17.92 -6.79
C LYS A 95 1.43 19.19 -6.62
N LYS A 96 0.34 19.28 -7.38
CA LYS A 96 -0.65 20.37 -7.29
C LYS A 96 -2.04 19.80 -7.06
N ASP A 97 -3.00 20.68 -6.78
CA ASP A 97 -4.41 20.34 -6.80
C ASP A 97 -4.89 20.10 -8.23
N TYR A 98 -5.92 19.27 -8.39
CA TYR A 98 -6.45 18.95 -9.72
C TYR A 98 -7.07 20.18 -10.41
N THR A 99 -7.72 21.06 -9.67
CA THR A 99 -8.24 22.33 -10.20
C THR A 99 -7.14 23.20 -10.77
N TYR A 100 -5.99 23.30 -10.10
CA TYR A 100 -4.84 24.01 -10.64
C TYR A 100 -4.37 23.45 -11.99
N LEU A 101 -4.35 22.11 -12.15
CA LEU A 101 -3.97 21.52 -13.43
C LEU A 101 -4.94 21.88 -14.54
N GLN A 102 -6.24 21.90 -14.24
CA GLN A 102 -7.27 22.28 -15.21
C GLN A 102 -7.13 23.75 -15.61
N GLU A 103 -6.93 24.65 -14.66
CA GLU A 103 -6.67 26.08 -14.94
C GLU A 103 -5.36 26.29 -15.72
N TYR A 104 -4.30 25.55 -15.37
CA TYR A 104 -3.02 25.64 -16.07
C TYR A 104 -3.10 25.17 -17.52
N GLN A 105 -3.94 24.19 -17.78
CA GLN A 105 -4.15 23.66 -19.13
C GLN A 105 -5.05 24.57 -19.98
N ASP A 106 -5.71 25.55 -19.36
CA ASP A 106 -6.72 26.46 -19.89
C ASP A 106 -7.15 26.19 -21.34
N VAL A 107 -8.25 25.47 -21.47
CA VAL A 107 -8.73 24.95 -22.72
C VAL A 107 -9.83 25.89 -23.25
N THR A 108 -9.55 27.18 -23.33
CA THR A 108 -10.42 28.10 -24.05
C THR A 108 -10.17 28.07 -25.56
N GLY A 109 -9.23 27.26 -25.99
CA GLY A 109 -8.86 27.04 -27.39
C GLY A 109 -8.75 25.55 -27.75
N THR A 110 -8.54 25.28 -29.01
CA THR A 110 -8.51 23.95 -29.63
C THR A 110 -7.33 23.05 -29.22
N SER A 111 -6.49 23.47 -28.32
CA SER A 111 -5.31 22.68 -27.89
C SER A 111 -4.96 22.97 -26.45
N ALA A 112 -5.07 21.94 -25.60
CA ALA A 112 -4.48 21.96 -24.28
C ALA A 112 -2.98 22.29 -24.38
N ALA A 113 -2.44 23.03 -23.40
CA ALA A 113 -1.01 23.34 -23.37
C ALA A 113 -0.22 22.01 -23.35
N GLN A 114 0.54 21.77 -24.42
CA GLN A 114 1.34 20.57 -24.59
C GLN A 114 2.81 20.84 -24.32
N GLY A 115 3.47 19.89 -23.69
CA GLY A 115 4.89 19.99 -23.39
C GLY A 115 5.36 18.87 -22.47
N GLN A 116 6.60 19.00 -21.99
CA GLN A 116 7.09 18.11 -20.95
C GLN A 116 6.32 18.37 -19.65
N PRO A 117 5.73 17.34 -19.02
CA PRO A 117 5.02 17.48 -17.76
C PRO A 117 5.89 18.10 -16.66
N LYS A 118 5.30 19.02 -15.89
CA LYS A 118 5.93 19.70 -14.75
C LYS A 118 5.18 19.46 -13.45
N TYR A 119 3.87 19.27 -13.56
CA TYR A 119 2.96 19.12 -12.43
C TYR A 119 2.18 17.82 -12.54
N TYR A 120 1.76 17.30 -11.40
CA TYR A 120 0.83 16.19 -11.34
C TYR A 120 -0.20 16.40 -10.24
N ALA A 121 -1.38 15.83 -10.42
CA ALA A 121 -2.42 15.75 -9.41
C ALA A 121 -2.95 14.33 -9.31
N MET A 122 -3.43 13.98 -8.11
CA MET A 122 -4.15 12.73 -7.87
C MET A 122 -5.64 13.03 -7.83
N PHE A 123 -6.45 12.21 -8.48
CA PHE A 123 -7.90 12.28 -8.36
C PHE A 123 -8.50 10.88 -8.35
N GLY A 124 -9.69 10.75 -7.78
CA GLY A 124 -10.42 9.47 -7.75
C GLY A 124 -10.82 9.02 -9.14
N GLY A 125 -11.02 7.74 -9.34
CA GLY A 125 -11.56 7.20 -10.58
C GLY A 125 -12.88 7.88 -10.94
N GLY A 126 -13.01 8.30 -12.21
CA GLY A 126 -14.19 8.99 -12.69
C GLY A 126 -15.45 8.09 -12.63
N THR A 127 -16.59 8.73 -12.44
CA THR A 127 -17.89 8.06 -12.56
C THR A 127 -18.07 7.48 -13.95
N GLY A 128 -18.19 6.18 -14.06
CA GLY A 128 -18.51 5.49 -15.32
C GLY A 128 -17.37 4.65 -15.92
N GLU A 129 -16.16 4.68 -15.36
CA GLU A 129 -15.12 3.76 -15.80
C GLU A 129 -14.96 2.59 -14.82
N SER A 130 -14.76 1.41 -15.39
CA SER A 130 -14.74 0.10 -14.73
C SER A 130 -13.59 -0.11 -13.74
N ASP A 131 -12.67 0.83 -13.60
CA ASP A 131 -11.50 0.69 -12.73
C ASP A 131 -11.65 1.52 -11.47
N THR A 132 -12.27 0.94 -10.46
CA THR A 132 -12.59 1.57 -9.18
C THR A 132 -11.52 1.43 -8.11
N THR A 133 -10.42 0.72 -8.38
CA THR A 133 -9.48 0.31 -7.33
C THR A 133 -8.23 1.18 -7.23
N SER A 134 -7.91 1.93 -8.24
CA SER A 134 -6.72 2.78 -8.25
C SER A 134 -7.10 4.16 -8.77
N GLY A 135 -6.85 5.21 -8.00
CA GLY A 135 -7.04 6.59 -8.46
C GLY A 135 -6.31 6.87 -9.78
N ARG A 136 -6.53 8.04 -10.34
CA ARG A 136 -5.83 8.53 -11.54
C ARG A 136 -4.79 9.56 -11.18
N ILE A 137 -3.77 9.65 -12.02
CA ILE A 137 -2.70 10.66 -11.95
C ILE A 137 -2.80 11.51 -13.20
N ALA A 138 -3.16 12.78 -13.04
CA ALA A 138 -3.18 13.76 -14.12
C ALA A 138 -1.84 14.50 -14.21
N PHE A 139 -1.50 14.95 -15.41
CA PHE A 139 -0.26 15.66 -15.71
C PHE A 139 -0.54 16.99 -16.39
N ALA A 140 0.27 18.00 -16.07
CA ALA A 140 0.24 19.29 -16.76
C ALA A 140 1.67 19.81 -16.98
N PRO A 141 1.98 20.39 -18.15
CA PRO A 141 1.20 20.32 -19.39
C PRO A 141 1.01 18.89 -19.92
N VAL A 142 0.07 18.71 -20.84
CA VAL A 142 -0.15 17.42 -21.50
C VAL A 142 1.10 17.02 -22.28
N PRO A 143 1.57 15.76 -22.21
CA PRO A 143 2.74 15.33 -22.95
C PRO A 143 2.63 15.61 -24.46
N ASN A 144 3.61 16.29 -25.04
CA ASN A 144 3.68 16.53 -26.48
C ASN A 144 4.41 15.42 -27.25
N THR A 145 5.10 14.54 -26.53
CA THR A 145 5.77 13.36 -27.06
C THR A 145 5.76 12.25 -26.01
N THR A 146 6.36 11.11 -26.32
CA THR A 146 6.48 10.03 -25.34
C THR A 146 7.60 10.33 -24.35
N TYR A 147 7.27 10.35 -23.07
CA TYR A 147 8.21 10.51 -21.96
C TYR A 147 8.24 9.27 -21.10
N ARG A 148 9.43 8.81 -20.73
CA ARG A 148 9.60 7.81 -19.69
C ARG A 148 9.32 8.43 -18.33
N PHE A 149 8.60 7.72 -17.45
CA PHE A 149 8.37 8.19 -16.10
C PHE A 149 8.61 7.08 -15.07
N ARG A 150 8.84 7.50 -13.83
CA ARG A 150 8.92 6.64 -12.67
C ARG A 150 8.03 7.20 -11.57
N VAL A 151 7.07 6.39 -11.11
CA VAL A 151 6.22 6.72 -9.96
C VAL A 151 6.81 6.05 -8.72
N HIS A 152 7.03 6.83 -7.67
CA HIS A 152 7.36 6.36 -6.33
C HIS A 152 6.10 6.41 -5.48
N PHE A 153 5.69 5.30 -4.92
CA PHE A 153 4.44 5.20 -4.18
C PHE A 153 4.53 4.22 -3.01
N ASN A 154 3.61 4.34 -2.07
CA ASN A 154 3.39 3.29 -1.08
C ASN A 154 2.30 2.37 -1.62
N LYS A 155 2.64 1.10 -1.72
CA LYS A 155 1.68 0.04 -2.06
C LYS A 155 0.97 -0.42 -0.78
N MET A 156 -0.29 -0.78 -0.89
CA MET A 156 -0.95 -1.56 0.14
C MET A 156 -0.19 -2.89 0.30
N PRO A 157 0.22 -3.27 1.52
CA PRO A 157 0.90 -4.53 1.73
C PRO A 157 0.11 -5.70 1.17
N ASP A 158 0.82 -6.67 0.59
CA ASP A 158 0.18 -7.88 0.11
C ASP A 158 -0.42 -8.66 1.29
N LEU A 159 -1.69 -9.02 1.18
CA LEU A 159 -2.39 -9.76 2.21
C LEU A 159 -1.87 -11.21 2.26
N LEU A 160 -1.94 -11.79 3.46
CA LEU A 160 -1.58 -13.19 3.66
C LEU A 160 -2.72 -14.07 3.17
N GLU A 161 -2.56 -14.62 1.97
CA GLU A 161 -3.52 -15.51 1.34
C GLU A 161 -2.89 -16.91 1.17
N ASN A 162 -3.70 -17.94 1.34
CA ASN A 162 -3.33 -19.35 1.10
C ASN A 162 -2.05 -19.81 1.87
N ASN A 163 -1.08 -20.35 1.16
CA ASN A 163 0.15 -20.91 1.74
C ASN A 163 1.35 -19.96 1.73
N ASP A 164 1.14 -18.74 1.31
CA ASP A 164 2.21 -17.76 1.17
C ASP A 164 2.56 -17.08 2.48
N THR A 165 3.67 -16.36 2.47
CA THR A 165 4.11 -15.49 3.56
C THR A 165 4.14 -14.06 3.04
N ASN A 166 3.84 -13.09 3.90
CA ASN A 166 3.98 -11.68 3.60
C ASN A 166 4.96 -11.00 4.56
N TYR A 167 5.19 -9.71 4.38
CA TYR A 167 6.12 -8.95 5.22
C TYR A 167 5.78 -9.06 6.72
N ILE A 168 4.50 -8.97 7.09
CA ILE A 168 4.04 -9.05 8.48
C ILE A 168 4.28 -10.44 9.04
N SER A 169 3.87 -11.48 8.31
CA SER A 169 4.03 -12.86 8.78
C SER A 169 5.49 -13.27 8.96
N MET A 170 6.40 -12.64 8.24
CA MET A 170 7.84 -12.89 8.36
C MET A 170 8.51 -12.07 9.47
N ASN A 171 8.14 -10.80 9.62
CA ASN A 171 8.85 -9.88 10.51
C ASN A 171 8.09 -9.56 11.79
N PHE A 172 6.79 -9.82 11.83
CA PHE A 172 5.90 -9.52 12.96
C PHE A 172 4.97 -10.69 13.30
N SER A 173 5.46 -11.91 13.18
CA SER A 173 4.65 -13.14 13.32
C SER A 173 3.94 -13.26 14.67
N ASN A 174 4.62 -12.94 15.77
CA ASN A 174 4.02 -12.98 17.10
C ASN A 174 2.90 -11.94 17.27
N GLY A 175 3.12 -10.72 16.80
CA GLY A 175 2.08 -9.67 16.85
C GLY A 175 0.87 -10.04 15.99
N LEU A 176 1.09 -10.61 14.81
CA LEU A 176 0.01 -11.11 13.96
C LEU A 176 -0.79 -12.22 14.67
N LEU A 177 -0.10 -13.19 15.27
CA LEU A 177 -0.76 -14.26 16.02
C LEU A 177 -1.59 -13.72 17.20
N TYR A 178 -1.02 -12.80 18.01
CA TYR A 178 -1.74 -12.24 19.15
C TYR A 178 -2.94 -11.38 18.73
N CYS A 179 -2.82 -10.65 17.63
CA CYS A 179 -3.93 -9.92 17.05
C CYS A 179 -5.06 -10.89 16.61
N CYS A 180 -4.71 -11.94 15.88
CA CYS A 180 -5.66 -12.97 15.48
C CYS A 180 -6.32 -13.67 16.69
N LEU A 181 -5.56 -13.95 17.75
CA LEU A 181 -6.13 -14.56 18.96
C LEU A 181 -7.09 -13.62 19.69
N SER A 182 -6.79 -12.32 19.78
CA SER A 182 -7.71 -11.34 20.32
C SER A 182 -9.06 -11.33 19.56
N GLU A 183 -9.00 -11.31 18.23
CA GLU A 183 -10.20 -11.39 17.39
C GLU A 183 -10.93 -12.74 17.52
N ALA A 184 -10.19 -13.85 17.60
CA ALA A 184 -10.76 -15.20 17.74
C ALA A 184 -11.50 -15.37 19.08
N TYR A 185 -10.93 -14.90 20.19
CA TYR A 185 -11.59 -14.92 21.50
C TYR A 185 -12.81 -13.99 21.52
N GLY A 186 -12.79 -12.88 20.81
CA GLY A 186 -13.94 -12.03 20.60
C GLY A 186 -15.06 -12.76 19.83
N PHE A 187 -14.72 -13.46 18.75
CA PHE A 187 -15.67 -14.27 17.98
C PHE A 187 -16.29 -15.41 18.78
N LEU A 188 -15.46 -16.14 19.52
CA LEU A 188 -15.89 -17.27 20.37
C LEU A 188 -16.67 -16.84 21.61
N LYS A 189 -16.77 -15.55 21.90
CA LYS A 189 -17.31 -15.04 23.18
C LYS A 189 -16.61 -15.68 24.39
N GLY A 190 -15.30 -15.88 24.24
CA GLY A 190 -14.46 -16.52 25.24
C GLY A 190 -14.27 -15.68 26.51
N PRO A 191 -13.50 -16.19 27.49
CA PRO A 191 -13.23 -15.46 28.73
C PRO A 191 -12.60 -14.09 28.46
N VAL A 192 -13.11 -13.04 29.12
CA VAL A 192 -12.61 -11.66 28.95
C VAL A 192 -11.15 -11.53 29.32
N ASP A 193 -10.68 -12.32 30.30
CA ASP A 193 -9.29 -12.34 30.73
C ASP A 193 -8.34 -12.76 29.59
N MET A 194 -8.71 -13.77 28.81
CA MET A 194 -7.94 -14.24 27.67
C MET A 194 -7.90 -13.21 26.53
N LEU A 195 -9.04 -12.58 26.25
CA LEU A 195 -9.10 -11.49 25.28
C LEU A 195 -8.19 -10.34 25.71
N THR A 196 -8.28 -9.92 26.97
CA THR A 196 -7.45 -8.85 27.53
C THR A 196 -5.96 -9.20 27.52
N LEU A 197 -5.62 -10.45 27.82
CA LEU A 197 -4.24 -10.95 27.78
C LEU A 197 -3.63 -10.81 26.37
N TYR A 198 -4.33 -11.30 25.34
CA TYR A 198 -3.82 -11.27 23.97
C TYR A 198 -3.81 -9.85 23.40
N GLU A 199 -4.79 -9.02 23.76
CA GLU A 199 -4.79 -7.61 23.40
C GLU A 199 -3.59 -6.86 24.01
N ASN A 200 -3.24 -7.11 25.25
CA ASN A 200 -2.07 -6.51 25.89
C ASN A 200 -0.76 -7.00 25.26
N LYS A 201 -0.66 -8.30 24.96
CA LYS A 201 0.50 -8.87 24.26
C LYS A 201 0.65 -8.24 22.87
N TYR A 202 -0.45 -8.10 22.14
CA TYR A 202 -0.44 -7.45 20.83
C TYR A 202 0.09 -6.01 20.94
N LYS A 203 -0.44 -5.20 21.86
CA LYS A 203 0.00 -3.81 22.07
C LYS A 203 1.49 -3.71 22.38
N GLN A 204 2.02 -4.62 23.20
CA GLN A 204 3.46 -4.65 23.52
C GLN A 204 4.30 -4.97 22.27
N GLU A 205 3.89 -5.93 21.46
CA GLU A 205 4.60 -6.27 20.22
C GLU A 205 4.51 -5.13 19.19
N VAL A 206 3.35 -4.47 19.06
CA VAL A 206 3.19 -3.29 18.20
C VAL A 206 4.15 -2.17 18.58
N GLN A 207 4.30 -1.87 19.86
CA GLN A 207 5.24 -0.84 20.31
C GLN A 207 6.70 -1.17 19.96
N LYS A 208 7.11 -2.43 20.15
CA LYS A 208 8.45 -2.89 19.78
C LYS A 208 8.68 -2.76 18.28
N PHE A 209 7.73 -3.25 17.48
CA PHE A 209 7.81 -3.23 16.03
C PHE A 209 7.81 -1.81 15.47
N ALA A 210 6.96 -0.92 16.01
CA ALA A 210 6.94 0.49 15.62
C ALA A 210 8.29 1.18 15.91
N ASN A 211 8.91 0.91 17.06
CA ASN A 211 10.22 1.44 17.40
C ASN A 211 11.32 0.94 16.45
N GLU A 212 11.26 -0.33 16.03
CA GLU A 212 12.18 -0.88 15.04
C GLU A 212 12.01 -0.21 13.66
N GLN A 213 10.77 0.05 13.23
CA GLN A 213 10.50 0.72 11.96
C GLN A 213 11.01 2.17 11.97
N VAL A 214 10.81 2.91 13.06
CA VAL A 214 11.34 4.26 13.22
C VAL A 214 12.87 4.26 13.28
N GLY A 215 13.48 3.30 13.94
CA GLY A 215 14.92 3.15 14.00
C GLY A 215 15.57 2.84 12.63
N ARG A 216 14.88 2.10 11.77
CA ARG A 216 15.32 1.87 10.38
C ARG A 216 15.26 3.16 9.54
N ARG A 217 14.20 3.94 9.64
CA ARG A 217 14.07 5.24 8.96
C ARG A 217 15.22 6.19 9.29
N ARG A 218 15.57 6.32 10.58
CA ARG A 218 16.66 7.20 11.01
C ARG A 218 18.02 6.81 10.47
N ARG A 219 18.26 5.53 10.20
CA ARG A 219 19.51 5.07 9.59
C ARG A 219 19.59 5.40 8.10
N ASP A 220 18.47 5.30 7.39
CA ASP A 220 18.42 5.57 5.95
C ASP A 220 18.54 7.09 5.65
N ASP A 221 18.20 7.96 6.61
CA ASP A 221 18.33 9.42 6.46
C ASP A 221 19.78 9.93 6.68
N TYR A 222 20.69 9.08 7.17
CA TYR A 222 22.09 9.45 7.46
C TYR A 222 23.13 8.76 6.53
N THR A 223 22.67 8.02 5.53
CA THR A 223 23.51 7.42 4.48
C THR A 223 23.21 8.06 3.12
#